data_bb3bb1af0c9001dd6a98d3377f52dbfe
#
_entry.id   bb3bb1af0c9001dd6a98d3377f52dbfe
#
_cell.length_a   1.000
_cell.length_b   1.000
_cell.length_c   1.000
_cell.angle_alpha   90.00
_cell.angle_beta   90.00
_cell.angle_gamma   90.00
#
_symmetry.space_group_name_H-M   'P 1'
#
loop_
_entity.id
_entity.type
_entity.pdbx_description
1 polymer ?
#
loop_
_entity_poly.entity_id
_entity_poly.type
_entity_poly.pdbx_seq_one_letter_code
_entity_poly.pdbx_strand_id
1 'polypeptide(L)'
;MNVEMNITTIREYQPTDKNAVIDLIRQNTPAYFAPKEEADFSNYLDSERELYFVLLLNKKIVGCGGINFTKDKASGKISWDIIHPQYQGKSLGAQLLKYRIEILKSIDSIQKITVRTSQLAYKFYEKQGFTLKEIQRDYWAKDFDMYSICLLYTSPSPRD
;
A
#
# COMPACT_ATOMS: atom_id res chain seq x y z
N MET A 1 6.63 -29.06 22.33
CA MET A 1 5.94 -27.80 22.15
C MET A 1 6.32 -27.18 20.84
N ASN A 2 5.32 -26.84 20.09
CA ASN A 2 5.59 -26.28 18.78
C ASN A 2 5.58 -24.79 18.81
N VAL A 3 6.71 -24.21 18.48
CA VAL A 3 6.77 -22.79 18.28
C VAL A 3 6.49 -22.56 16.79
N GLU A 4 5.35 -21.96 16.48
CA GLU A 4 5.08 -21.62 15.11
C GLU A 4 5.95 -20.45 14.74
N MET A 5 6.76 -20.67 13.74
CA MET A 5 7.55 -19.59 13.19
C MET A 5 6.74 -18.92 12.09
N ASN A 6 6.37 -17.67 12.35
CA ASN A 6 5.67 -16.89 11.34
C ASN A 6 6.69 -16.37 10.34
N ILE A 7 6.69 -16.96 9.15
CA ILE A 7 7.60 -16.57 8.08
C ILE A 7 6.87 -15.65 7.13
N THR A 8 7.35 -14.41 7.02
CA THR A 8 6.79 -13.45 6.07
C THR A 8 7.71 -13.36 4.86
N THR A 9 7.10 -13.28 3.69
CA THR A 9 7.80 -13.13 2.43
C THR A 9 7.09 -12.08 1.60
N ILE A 10 7.83 -11.22 0.96
CA ILE A 10 7.27 -10.23 0.03
C ILE A 10 7.87 -10.50 -1.33
N ARG A 11 7.01 -10.62 -2.34
CA ARG A 11 7.45 -10.84 -3.72
C ARG A 11 6.57 -10.08 -4.68
N GLU A 12 7.00 -9.99 -5.93
CA GLU A 12 6.20 -9.33 -6.94
C GLU A 12 4.91 -10.10 -7.23
N TYR A 13 3.86 -9.35 -7.48
CA TYR A 13 2.56 -9.87 -7.88
C TYR A 13 2.66 -10.49 -9.28
N GLN A 14 1.98 -11.60 -9.46
CA GLN A 14 1.82 -12.26 -10.76
C GLN A 14 0.33 -12.38 -11.08
N PRO A 15 -0.05 -12.40 -12.36
CA PRO A 15 -1.48 -12.51 -12.72
C PRO A 15 -2.20 -13.69 -12.05
N THR A 16 -1.49 -14.76 -11.73
CA THR A 16 -2.07 -15.91 -11.03
C THR A 16 -2.46 -15.57 -9.60
N ASP A 17 -1.99 -14.45 -9.05
CA ASP A 17 -2.34 -14.01 -7.70
C ASP A 17 -3.64 -13.21 -7.67
N LYS A 18 -4.23 -12.89 -8.82
CA LYS A 18 -5.35 -11.96 -8.87
C LYS A 18 -6.51 -12.36 -7.99
N ASN A 19 -6.91 -13.63 -8.04
CA ASN A 19 -8.06 -14.08 -7.24
C ASN A 19 -7.79 -13.89 -5.75
N ALA A 20 -6.57 -14.14 -5.29
CA ALA A 20 -6.21 -14.00 -3.88
C ALA A 20 -6.28 -12.54 -3.43
N VAL A 21 -5.76 -11.60 -4.25
CA VAL A 21 -5.77 -10.19 -3.85
C VAL A 21 -7.16 -9.56 -3.99
N ILE A 22 -7.96 -10.00 -4.95
CA ILE A 22 -9.36 -9.56 -5.05
C ILE A 22 -10.12 -10.04 -3.80
N ASP A 23 -9.83 -11.23 -3.32
CA ASP A 23 -10.44 -11.71 -2.09
C ASP A 23 -10.05 -10.81 -0.91
N LEU A 24 -8.83 -10.30 -0.87
CA LEU A 24 -8.42 -9.38 0.20
C LEU A 24 -9.26 -8.11 0.23
N ILE A 25 -9.51 -7.50 -0.94
CA ILE A 25 -10.34 -6.28 -0.94
C ILE A 25 -11.77 -6.60 -0.56
N ARG A 26 -12.29 -7.75 -0.98
CA ARG A 26 -13.65 -8.16 -0.60
C ARG A 26 -13.79 -8.30 0.91
N GLN A 27 -12.79 -8.85 1.57
CA GLN A 27 -12.83 -9.01 3.01
C GLN A 27 -12.68 -7.70 3.77
N ASN A 28 -12.23 -6.66 3.10
CA ASN A 28 -12.12 -5.32 3.67
C ASN A 28 -13.28 -4.41 3.25
N THR A 29 -14.26 -4.94 2.55
CA THR A 29 -15.43 -4.20 2.08
C THR A 29 -16.63 -4.59 2.94
N PRO A 30 -17.41 -3.65 3.46
CA PRO A 30 -17.33 -2.21 3.27
C PRO A 30 -16.51 -1.48 4.36
N ALA A 31 -15.86 -2.20 5.26
CA ALA A 31 -15.20 -1.58 6.41
C ALA A 31 -14.13 -0.55 6.01
N TYR A 32 -13.30 -0.89 5.03
CA TYR A 32 -12.21 0.00 4.59
C TYR A 32 -12.31 0.41 3.13
N PHE A 33 -13.08 -0.29 2.33
CA PHE A 33 -13.25 0.01 0.91
C PHE A 33 -14.74 0.03 0.55
N ALA A 34 -15.11 0.94 -0.35
CA ALA A 34 -16.47 0.97 -0.88
C ALA A 34 -16.64 -0.17 -1.88
N PRO A 35 -17.87 -0.71 -2.01
CA PRO A 35 -18.11 -1.84 -2.92
C PRO A 35 -17.63 -1.62 -4.36
N LYS A 36 -17.73 -0.40 -4.86
CA LYS A 36 -17.32 -0.09 -6.24
C LYS A 36 -15.81 -0.15 -6.43
N GLU A 37 -15.05 -0.10 -5.35
CA GLU A 37 -13.58 -0.06 -5.46
C GLU A 37 -13.01 -1.41 -5.88
N GLU A 38 -13.76 -2.50 -5.73
CA GLU A 38 -13.29 -3.80 -6.22
C GLU A 38 -13.07 -3.78 -7.73
N ALA A 39 -13.99 -3.19 -8.48
CA ALA A 39 -13.85 -3.09 -9.93
C ALA A 39 -12.67 -2.18 -10.30
N ASP A 40 -12.50 -1.09 -9.57
CA ASP A 40 -11.37 -0.18 -9.79
C ASP A 40 -10.05 -0.89 -9.53
N PHE A 41 -9.97 -1.69 -8.48
CA PHE A 41 -8.78 -2.45 -8.14
C PHE A 41 -8.47 -3.50 -9.21
N SER A 42 -9.50 -4.22 -9.66
CA SER A 42 -9.34 -5.21 -10.71
C SER A 42 -8.76 -4.58 -11.98
N ASN A 43 -9.29 -3.41 -12.35
CA ASN A 43 -8.80 -2.68 -13.51
C ASN A 43 -7.36 -2.19 -13.31
N TYR A 44 -7.04 -1.73 -12.12
CA TYR A 44 -5.69 -1.31 -11.78
C TYR A 44 -4.70 -2.47 -11.97
N LEU A 45 -5.06 -3.64 -11.47
CA LEU A 45 -4.18 -4.81 -11.57
C LEU A 45 -3.91 -5.20 -13.02
N ASP A 46 -4.91 -5.06 -13.88
CA ASP A 46 -4.78 -5.48 -15.27
C ASP A 46 -4.08 -4.45 -16.15
N SER A 47 -4.25 -3.16 -15.88
CA SER A 47 -3.82 -2.14 -16.82
C SER A 47 -3.02 -0.97 -16.25
N GLU A 48 -2.95 -0.81 -14.94
CA GLU A 48 -2.31 0.38 -14.36
C GLU A 48 -1.14 0.08 -13.43
N ARG A 49 -0.96 -1.15 -13.02
CA ARG A 49 0.12 -1.46 -12.09
C ARG A 49 1.49 -1.28 -12.73
N GLU A 50 2.42 -0.80 -11.93
CA GLU A 50 3.81 -0.71 -12.34
C GLU A 50 4.65 -1.67 -11.50
N LEU A 51 4.72 -1.45 -10.18
CA LEU A 51 5.30 -2.41 -9.26
C LEU A 51 4.23 -2.78 -8.26
N TYR A 52 3.89 -4.03 -8.19
CA TYR A 52 2.89 -4.50 -7.24
C TYR A 52 3.41 -5.73 -6.53
N PHE A 53 3.18 -5.80 -5.22
CA PHE A 53 3.75 -6.84 -4.38
C PHE A 53 2.68 -7.54 -3.58
N VAL A 54 2.94 -8.81 -3.28
CA VAL A 54 2.10 -9.56 -2.35
C VAL A 54 2.95 -9.94 -1.14
N LEU A 55 2.30 -9.92 0.02
CA LEU A 55 2.92 -10.32 1.28
C LEU A 55 2.31 -11.64 1.70
N LEU A 56 3.18 -12.62 1.92
CA LEU A 56 2.74 -13.94 2.31
C LEU A 56 3.13 -14.20 3.76
N LEU A 57 2.24 -14.81 4.51
CA LEU A 57 2.53 -15.30 5.84
C LEU A 57 2.36 -16.81 5.79
N ASN A 58 3.45 -17.53 6.02
CA ASN A 58 3.46 -18.99 5.94
C ASN A 58 2.85 -19.48 4.61
N LYS A 59 3.30 -18.85 3.51
CA LYS A 59 2.91 -19.20 2.14
C LYS A 59 1.49 -18.80 1.74
N LYS A 60 0.77 -18.09 2.61
CA LYS A 60 -0.58 -17.61 2.29
C LYS A 60 -0.52 -16.11 2.04
N ILE A 61 -1.13 -15.64 0.96
CA ILE A 61 -1.19 -14.20 0.68
C ILE A 61 -2.14 -13.54 1.68
N VAL A 62 -1.60 -12.63 2.50
CA VAL A 62 -2.37 -11.91 3.50
C VAL A 62 -2.31 -10.40 3.32
N GLY A 63 -1.56 -9.92 2.35
CA GLY A 63 -1.48 -8.50 2.07
C GLY A 63 -0.98 -8.24 0.67
N CYS A 64 -1.20 -7.02 0.19
CA CYS A 64 -0.71 -6.59 -1.10
C CYS A 64 -0.58 -5.07 -1.12
N GLY A 65 0.23 -4.56 -2.01
CA GLY A 65 0.41 -3.13 -2.18
C GLY A 65 1.46 -2.83 -3.24
N GLY A 66 1.35 -1.68 -3.85
CA GLY A 66 2.19 -1.34 -4.97
C GLY A 66 2.82 0.02 -4.92
N ILE A 67 3.58 0.29 -5.96
CA ILE A 67 4.22 1.57 -6.23
C ILE A 67 3.86 1.98 -7.64
N ASN A 68 3.40 3.21 -7.80
CA ASN A 68 3.29 3.83 -9.12
C ASN A 68 4.14 5.09 -9.11
N PHE A 69 4.58 5.51 -10.26
CA PHE A 69 5.49 6.65 -10.38
C PHE A 69 4.81 7.81 -11.11
N THR A 70 5.18 9.04 -10.74
CA THR A 70 4.80 10.19 -11.54
C THR A 70 5.60 10.16 -12.85
N LYS A 71 5.11 10.91 -13.85
CA LYS A 71 5.75 10.90 -15.17
C LYS A 71 7.23 11.27 -15.12
N ASP A 72 7.57 12.24 -14.29
CA ASP A 72 8.96 12.69 -14.16
C ASP A 72 9.77 11.81 -13.19
N LYS A 73 9.13 10.82 -12.59
CA LYS A 73 9.74 9.95 -11.59
C LYS A 73 10.34 10.68 -10.41
N ALA A 74 9.79 11.84 -10.09
CA ALA A 74 10.20 12.58 -8.89
C ALA A 74 9.44 12.13 -7.65
N SER A 75 8.33 11.45 -7.83
CA SER A 75 7.52 10.93 -6.71
C SER A 75 7.14 9.49 -6.93
N GLY A 76 7.17 8.72 -5.85
CA GLY A 76 6.57 7.39 -5.82
C GLY A 76 5.22 7.47 -5.13
N LYS A 77 4.26 6.74 -5.64
CA LYS A 77 2.92 6.67 -5.07
C LYS A 77 2.71 5.29 -4.50
N ILE A 78 2.33 5.21 -3.24
CA ILE A 78 1.94 3.96 -2.62
C ILE A 78 0.51 3.67 -3.07
N SER A 79 0.30 2.51 -3.65
CA SER A 79 -0.95 2.17 -4.31
C SER A 79 -1.58 0.92 -3.74
N TRP A 80 -2.88 1.00 -3.48
CA TRP A 80 -3.72 -0.15 -3.15
C TRP A 80 -3.15 -1.06 -2.06
N ASP A 81 -2.89 -0.48 -0.89
CA ASP A 81 -2.47 -1.24 0.30
C ASP A 81 -3.67 -1.95 0.90
N ILE A 82 -3.59 -3.26 0.97
CA ILE A 82 -4.67 -4.06 1.55
C ILE A 82 -4.06 -5.15 2.42
N ILE A 83 -4.49 -5.22 3.67
CA ILE A 83 -4.08 -6.29 4.59
C ILE A 83 -5.33 -7.05 5.03
N HIS A 84 -5.26 -8.37 5.03
CA HIS A 84 -6.37 -9.22 5.48
C HIS A 84 -6.80 -8.78 6.88
N PRO A 85 -8.11 -8.60 7.12
CA PRO A 85 -8.57 -8.05 8.41
C PRO A 85 -8.10 -8.83 9.64
N GLN A 86 -7.98 -10.15 9.52
CA GLN A 86 -7.55 -10.98 10.65
C GLN A 86 -6.06 -10.83 10.96
N TYR A 87 -5.31 -10.21 10.06
CA TYR A 87 -3.86 -10.06 10.22
C TYR A 87 -3.45 -8.60 10.42
N GLN A 88 -4.41 -7.70 10.53
CA GLN A 88 -4.12 -6.30 10.85
C GLN A 88 -3.64 -6.21 12.30
N GLY A 89 -2.84 -5.19 12.60
CA GLY A 89 -2.31 -5.00 13.93
C GLY A 89 -1.10 -5.88 14.26
N LYS A 90 -0.58 -6.61 13.26
CA LYS A 90 0.58 -7.50 13.46
C LYS A 90 1.81 -6.97 12.75
N SER A 91 1.86 -5.68 12.50
CA SER A 91 2.97 -4.99 11.82
C SER A 91 3.22 -5.44 10.37
N LEU A 92 2.32 -6.23 9.77
CA LEU A 92 2.51 -6.68 8.40
C LEU A 92 2.40 -5.54 7.40
N GLY A 93 1.45 -4.64 7.62
CA GLY A 93 1.32 -3.45 6.78
C GLY A 93 2.56 -2.58 6.85
N ALA A 94 3.14 -2.43 8.03
CA ALA A 94 4.37 -1.66 8.19
C ALA A 94 5.54 -2.32 7.48
N GLN A 95 5.63 -3.65 7.51
CA GLN A 95 6.68 -4.37 6.80
C GLN A 95 6.56 -4.18 5.29
N LEU A 96 5.35 -4.27 4.77
CA LEU A 96 5.10 -4.08 3.34
C LEU A 96 5.40 -2.66 2.90
N LEU A 97 5.01 -1.69 3.71
CA LEU A 97 5.30 -0.28 3.42
C LEU A 97 6.80 -0.01 3.46
N LYS A 98 7.48 -0.52 4.49
CA LYS A 98 8.92 -0.32 4.62
C LYS A 98 9.67 -0.92 3.42
N TYR A 99 9.26 -2.08 2.96
CA TYR A 99 9.85 -2.74 1.81
C TYR A 99 9.80 -1.82 0.58
N ARG A 100 8.64 -1.19 0.34
CA ARG A 100 8.49 -0.28 -0.80
C ARG A 100 9.21 1.04 -0.61
N ILE A 101 9.26 1.55 0.61
CA ILE A 101 10.02 2.77 0.89
C ILE A 101 11.51 2.54 0.60
N GLU A 102 12.05 1.37 0.96
CA GLU A 102 13.45 1.07 0.68
C GLU A 102 13.73 1.01 -0.82
N ILE A 103 12.80 0.45 -1.59
CA ILE A 103 12.92 0.46 -3.05
C ILE A 103 12.95 1.89 -3.57
N LEU A 104 12.03 2.73 -3.10
CA LEU A 104 11.95 4.12 -3.56
C LEU A 104 13.19 4.91 -3.18
N LYS A 105 13.73 4.67 -1.99
CA LYS A 105 14.96 5.35 -1.57
C LYS A 105 16.17 4.97 -2.41
N SER A 106 16.13 3.82 -3.07
CA SER A 106 17.22 3.39 -3.94
C SER A 106 17.19 4.06 -5.30
N ILE A 107 16.14 4.80 -5.61
CA ILE A 107 15.96 5.48 -6.89
C ILE A 107 16.28 6.95 -6.71
N ASP A 108 17.36 7.41 -7.33
CA ASP A 108 17.88 8.75 -7.10
C ASP A 108 16.91 9.88 -7.45
N SER A 109 16.05 9.67 -8.44
CA SER A 109 15.13 10.72 -8.88
C SER A 109 13.97 10.95 -7.92
N ILE A 110 13.67 9.99 -7.04
CA ILE A 110 12.53 10.08 -6.14
C ILE A 110 12.84 10.98 -4.97
N GLN A 111 12.03 12.02 -4.78
CA GLN A 111 12.20 12.99 -3.71
C GLN A 111 11.13 12.90 -2.65
N LYS A 112 9.98 12.33 -2.98
CA LYS A 112 8.91 12.19 -2.01
C LYS A 112 8.06 10.97 -2.34
N ILE A 113 7.37 10.49 -1.33
CA ILE A 113 6.44 9.36 -1.45
C ILE A 113 5.07 9.86 -1.06
N THR A 114 4.08 9.63 -1.91
CA THR A 114 2.72 10.09 -1.66
C THR A 114 1.77 8.91 -1.52
N VAL A 115 0.72 9.11 -0.75
CA VAL A 115 -0.36 8.14 -0.62
C VAL A 115 -1.67 8.90 -0.63
N ARG A 116 -2.65 8.36 -1.35
CA ARG A 116 -4.03 8.84 -1.27
C ARG A 116 -4.80 7.73 -0.59
N THR A 117 -5.26 7.98 0.60
CA THR A 117 -5.91 6.97 1.44
C THR A 117 -7.23 7.49 1.99
N SER A 118 -7.84 6.76 2.92
CA SER A 118 -9.08 7.17 3.54
C SER A 118 -8.83 7.61 4.97
N GLN A 119 -9.85 8.26 5.57
CA GLN A 119 -9.81 8.61 6.97
C GLN A 119 -9.61 7.37 7.86
N LEU A 120 -9.98 6.20 7.34
CA LEU A 120 -9.90 4.96 8.11
C LEU A 120 -8.47 4.44 8.21
N ALA A 121 -7.64 4.68 7.21
CA ALA A 121 -6.26 4.19 7.17
C ALA A 121 -5.21 5.28 7.42
N TYR A 122 -5.62 6.54 7.50
CA TYR A 122 -4.70 7.66 7.65
C TYR A 122 -3.74 7.52 8.84
N LYS A 123 -4.26 7.07 9.99
CA LYS A 123 -3.45 6.97 11.20
C LYS A 123 -2.27 6.00 11.05
N PHE A 124 -2.47 4.95 10.28
CA PHE A 124 -1.39 3.99 10.02
C PHE A 124 -0.21 4.70 9.35
N TYR A 125 -0.50 5.49 8.31
CA TYR A 125 0.56 6.19 7.58
C TYR A 125 1.17 7.32 8.40
N GLU A 126 0.35 7.98 9.21
CA GLU A 126 0.85 9.04 10.09
C GLU A 126 1.91 8.50 11.03
N LYS A 127 1.69 7.31 11.57
CA LYS A 127 2.68 6.66 12.45
C LYS A 127 3.98 6.34 11.72
N GLN A 128 3.94 6.18 10.41
CA GLN A 128 5.11 5.89 9.61
C GLN A 128 5.83 7.16 9.13
N GLY A 129 5.39 8.32 9.58
CA GLY A 129 6.06 9.58 9.27
C GLY A 129 5.43 10.40 8.16
N PHE A 130 4.32 9.95 7.61
CA PHE A 130 3.63 10.72 6.56
C PHE A 130 2.87 11.90 7.17
N THR A 131 2.83 13.01 6.46
CA THR A 131 2.09 14.20 6.89
C THR A 131 0.92 14.47 5.97
N LEU A 132 -0.17 14.95 6.56
CA LEU A 132 -1.39 15.26 5.83
C LEU A 132 -1.22 16.53 5.01
N LYS A 133 -1.62 16.47 3.74
CA LYS A 133 -1.57 17.62 2.83
C LYS A 133 -2.93 18.11 2.43
N GLU A 134 -3.89 17.22 2.23
CA GLU A 134 -5.22 17.60 1.73
C GLU A 134 -6.25 16.56 2.10
N ILE A 135 -7.49 17.00 2.27
CA ILE A 135 -8.65 16.11 2.49
C ILE A 135 -9.70 16.47 1.46
N GLN A 136 -10.25 15.46 0.77
CA GLN A 136 -11.40 15.65 -0.12
C GLN A 136 -12.52 14.73 0.35
N ARG A 137 -13.64 15.31 0.73
CA ARG A 137 -14.77 14.54 1.25
C ARG A 137 -15.44 13.73 0.17
N ASP A 138 -15.90 12.54 0.54
CA ASP A 138 -16.65 11.62 -0.34
C ASP A 138 -15.95 11.34 -1.68
N TYR A 139 -14.62 11.35 -1.66
CA TYR A 139 -13.82 11.19 -2.88
C TYR A 139 -13.95 9.79 -3.48
N TRP A 140 -13.79 8.77 -2.64
CA TRP A 140 -13.86 7.38 -3.10
C TRP A 140 -15.30 6.93 -3.26
N ALA A 141 -16.16 7.35 -2.35
CA ALA A 141 -17.57 7.10 -2.32
C ALA A 141 -18.14 7.90 -1.16
N LYS A 142 -19.46 7.89 -0.99
CA LYS A 142 -20.08 8.56 0.15
C LYS A 142 -19.47 8.04 1.45
N ASP A 143 -19.07 8.96 2.33
CA ASP A 143 -18.45 8.67 3.62
C ASP A 143 -17.07 8.04 3.54
N PHE A 144 -16.48 8.01 2.35
CA PHE A 144 -15.09 7.60 2.16
C PHE A 144 -14.28 8.78 1.64
N ASP A 145 -13.69 9.52 2.56
CA ASP A 145 -12.90 10.71 2.22
C ASP A 145 -11.52 10.32 1.72
N MET A 146 -10.94 11.19 0.90
CA MET A 146 -9.57 10.98 0.46
C MET A 146 -8.65 11.86 1.29
N TYR A 147 -7.66 11.23 1.93
CA TYR A 147 -6.59 11.91 2.65
C TYR A 147 -5.34 11.81 1.80
N SER A 148 -4.83 12.95 1.34
CA SER A 148 -3.60 13.00 0.59
C SER A 148 -2.46 13.27 1.56
N ILE A 149 -1.52 12.34 1.63
CA ILE A 149 -0.43 12.40 2.60
C ILE A 149 0.90 12.20 1.90
N CYS A 150 1.97 12.65 2.52
CA CYS A 150 3.27 12.69 1.88
C CYS A 150 4.38 12.41 2.89
N LEU A 151 5.37 11.63 2.47
CA LEU A 151 6.62 11.45 3.18
C LEU A 151 7.71 12.10 2.34
N LEU A 152 8.29 13.17 2.87
CA LEU A 152 9.41 13.81 2.26
C LEU A 152 10.67 13.19 2.82
N TYR A 153 11.60 12.85 1.94
CA TYR A 153 12.92 12.50 2.42
C TYR A 153 13.94 13.14 1.50
N THR A 154 14.99 13.59 2.13
CA THR A 154 16.14 14.02 1.36
C THR A 154 17.07 12.85 1.37
N SER A 155 17.57 12.48 0.22
CA SER A 155 18.68 11.59 0.14
C SER A 155 19.72 12.08 1.09
N PRO A 156 20.31 11.21 1.90
CA PRO A 156 21.43 11.65 2.70
C PRO A 156 22.41 12.28 1.76
N SER A 157 22.82 13.44 2.09
CA SER A 157 23.74 14.11 1.26
C SER A 157 24.97 13.26 1.14
N PRO A 158 25.38 12.97 -0.05
CA PRO A 158 26.48 12.04 -0.21
C PRO A 158 27.74 12.57 0.36
N ARG A 159 27.76 13.76 0.54
CA ARG A 159 28.82 14.31 1.03
C ARG A 159 28.69 14.55 2.29
N ASP A 160 27.78 14.30 2.63
CA ASP A 160 27.57 14.59 3.94
C ASP A 160 28.03 13.63 4.75
#